data_9227a8f4fa2f21e73e1970290ab0afcb
#
_entry.id   9227a8f4fa2f21e73e1970290ab0afcb
#
_cell.length_a   1.000
_cell.length_b   1.000
_cell.length_c   1.000
_cell.angle_alpha   90.00
_cell.angle_beta   90.00
_cell.angle_gamma   90.00
#
_symmetry.space_group_name_H-M   'P 1'
#
loop_
_entity.id
_entity.type
_entity.pdbx_description
1 polymer ?
#
loop_
_entity_poly.entity_id
_entity_poly.type
_entity_poly.pdbx_seq_one_letter_code
_entity_poly.pdbx_strand_id
1 'polypeptide(L)'
;MHTSLVIMAAGIGSRFGGGIKQLEAVGPEGELIIDYSVHDAIEAGFDKIIFIIRRAIEEDFRNIIGNRIESECEALGVKVCYAFQSLEDIPKGRTKPWGTGQAVLAGKEFINEPFAVINADDYYGKKAFVQIHDFLVEHGSSSPDMLCMAGFILKNTLSENGSVTRGICHVNDAGFLTDITETKNIVKKGDAAYADDMLLDINSHVSMNMWGFAPEFIGRLEKGFEEFFDSIDDELTAEYLLPIFIGKLLTEKSISVKVIETTDKWFGITYKEDVPSIKAEFRKLAECGYYSEKLFDDIKVRV
;
A
#
# COMPACT_ATOMS: atom_id res chain seq x y z
N MET A 1 18.01 -9.16 9.52
CA MET A 1 17.02 -8.38 10.30
C MET A 1 15.65 -8.82 9.82
N HIS A 2 14.70 -9.05 10.72
CA HIS A 2 13.32 -9.35 10.32
C HIS A 2 12.59 -8.09 9.90
N THR A 3 11.73 -8.19 8.89
CA THR A 3 10.89 -7.10 8.38
C THR A 3 9.52 -7.62 7.98
N SER A 4 8.47 -6.83 8.22
CA SER A 4 7.09 -7.22 7.88
C SER A 4 6.53 -6.37 6.75
N LEU A 5 5.71 -6.99 5.90
CA LEU A 5 4.81 -6.28 4.98
C LEU A 5 3.39 -6.36 5.51
N VAL A 6 2.77 -5.20 5.76
CA VAL A 6 1.37 -5.06 6.14
C VAL A 6 0.56 -4.70 4.90
N ILE A 7 -0.39 -5.53 4.54
CA ILE A 7 -1.25 -5.37 3.35
C ILE A 7 -2.67 -5.03 3.80
N MET A 8 -3.12 -3.81 3.50
CA MET A 8 -4.46 -3.35 3.82
C MET A 8 -5.49 -3.89 2.82
N ALA A 9 -6.14 -4.99 3.16
CA ALA A 9 -7.08 -5.72 2.31
C ALA A 9 -8.54 -5.69 2.82
N ALA A 10 -8.85 -4.93 3.87
CA ALA A 10 -10.20 -4.88 4.45
C ALA A 10 -11.28 -4.34 3.48
N GLY A 11 -10.86 -3.52 2.49
CA GLY A 11 -11.71 -2.95 1.44
C GLY A 11 -11.67 -3.68 0.10
N ILE A 12 -10.87 -4.76 -0.02
CA ILE A 12 -10.66 -5.43 -1.31
C ILE A 12 -11.98 -5.93 -1.92
N GLY A 13 -12.17 -5.68 -3.22
CA GLY A 13 -13.37 -6.08 -3.96
C GLY A 13 -14.61 -5.21 -3.72
N SER A 14 -14.58 -4.22 -2.82
CA SER A 14 -15.76 -3.38 -2.53
C SER A 14 -16.13 -2.45 -3.68
N ARG A 15 -15.17 -2.02 -4.51
CA ARG A 15 -15.38 -1.07 -5.62
C ARG A 15 -16.30 -1.60 -6.73
N PHE A 16 -16.38 -2.92 -6.91
CA PHE A 16 -17.13 -3.56 -8.00
C PHE A 16 -18.49 -4.13 -7.58
N GLY A 17 -18.92 -3.88 -6.33
CA GLY A 17 -20.23 -4.29 -5.81
C GLY A 17 -20.45 -5.79 -5.61
N GLY A 18 -19.49 -6.65 -5.99
CA GLY A 18 -19.59 -8.11 -5.91
C GLY A 18 -18.66 -8.77 -4.90
N GLY A 19 -17.92 -7.96 -4.15
CA GLY A 19 -16.98 -8.46 -3.17
C GLY A 19 -15.74 -9.11 -3.77
N ILE A 20 -15.01 -9.84 -2.93
CA ILE A 20 -13.72 -10.43 -3.28
C ILE A 20 -13.80 -11.46 -4.42
N LYS A 21 -14.98 -12.10 -4.61
CA LYS A 21 -15.20 -13.09 -5.68
C LYS A 21 -15.15 -12.51 -7.09
N GLN A 22 -15.16 -11.17 -7.21
CA GLN A 22 -15.10 -10.47 -8.51
C GLN A 22 -13.75 -9.78 -8.73
N LEU A 23 -12.71 -10.17 -7.99
CA LEU A 23 -11.37 -9.70 -8.26
C LEU A 23 -10.90 -10.17 -9.64
N GLU A 24 -10.35 -9.24 -10.40
CA GLU A 24 -9.83 -9.52 -11.74
C GLU A 24 -8.41 -10.10 -11.65
N ALA A 25 -8.24 -11.30 -12.21
CA ALA A 25 -6.92 -11.83 -12.46
C ALA A 25 -6.20 -10.99 -13.51
N VAL A 26 -4.97 -10.62 -13.24
CA VAL A 26 -4.15 -9.76 -14.10
C VAL A 26 -2.96 -10.52 -14.72
N GLY A 27 -2.48 -11.54 -14.05
CA GLY A 27 -1.37 -12.36 -14.51
C GLY A 27 -1.80 -13.50 -15.44
N PRO A 28 -0.84 -14.10 -16.17
CA PRO A 28 -1.10 -15.13 -17.17
C PRO A 28 -1.67 -16.44 -16.60
N GLU A 29 -1.30 -16.81 -15.37
CA GLU A 29 -1.77 -18.04 -14.68
C GLU A 29 -2.91 -17.75 -13.69
N GLY A 30 -3.49 -16.54 -13.73
CA GLY A 30 -4.62 -16.15 -12.90
C GLY A 30 -4.23 -15.39 -11.64
N GLU A 31 -3.01 -14.91 -11.56
CA GLU A 31 -2.53 -14.11 -10.43
C GLU A 31 -3.30 -12.80 -10.32
N LEU A 32 -3.53 -12.39 -9.09
CA LEU A 32 -4.08 -11.10 -8.70
C LEU A 32 -2.94 -10.09 -8.44
N ILE A 33 -3.23 -8.81 -8.40
CA ILE A 33 -2.24 -7.78 -8.06
C ILE A 33 -1.54 -8.07 -6.72
N ILE A 34 -2.29 -8.54 -5.73
CA ILE A 34 -1.76 -8.86 -4.40
C ILE A 34 -0.70 -9.98 -4.43
N ASP A 35 -0.79 -10.93 -5.36
CA ASP A 35 0.21 -12.00 -5.51
C ASP A 35 1.56 -11.42 -5.90
N TYR A 36 1.58 -10.46 -6.84
CA TYR A 36 2.80 -9.75 -7.25
C TYR A 36 3.37 -8.93 -6.10
N SER A 37 2.53 -8.26 -5.30
CA SER A 37 3.00 -7.51 -4.13
C SER A 37 3.65 -8.40 -3.08
N VAL A 38 3.11 -9.61 -2.85
CA VAL A 38 3.72 -10.58 -1.92
C VAL A 38 5.02 -11.14 -2.50
N HIS A 39 5.02 -11.52 -3.79
CA HIS A 39 6.21 -11.98 -4.49
C HIS A 39 7.36 -10.96 -4.38
N ASP A 40 7.10 -9.71 -4.78
CA ASP A 40 8.10 -8.65 -4.81
C ASP A 40 8.65 -8.32 -3.41
N ALA A 41 7.78 -8.39 -2.39
CA ALA A 41 8.18 -8.22 -1.01
C ALA A 41 9.12 -9.34 -0.52
N ILE A 42 8.78 -10.60 -0.83
CA ILE A 42 9.61 -11.75 -0.44
C ILE A 42 10.96 -11.69 -1.17
N GLU A 43 10.96 -11.39 -2.46
CA GLU A 43 12.19 -11.21 -3.24
C GLU A 43 13.06 -10.08 -2.67
N ALA A 44 12.45 -8.95 -2.26
CA ALA A 44 13.13 -7.84 -1.61
C ALA A 44 13.72 -8.18 -0.23
N GLY A 45 13.11 -9.15 0.48
CA GLY A 45 13.65 -9.57 1.77
C GLY A 45 12.69 -9.56 2.94
N PHE A 46 11.45 -9.18 2.75
CA PHE A 46 10.44 -9.31 3.79
C PHE A 46 10.22 -10.78 4.13
N ASP A 47 10.15 -11.10 5.41
CA ASP A 47 10.01 -12.47 5.92
C ASP A 47 8.72 -12.70 6.73
N LYS A 48 7.86 -11.68 6.78
CA LYS A 48 6.51 -11.77 7.34
C LYS A 48 5.51 -10.94 6.54
N ILE A 49 4.37 -11.55 6.21
CA ILE A 49 3.23 -10.90 5.54
C ILE A 49 2.07 -10.83 6.53
N ILE A 50 1.49 -9.65 6.70
CA ILE A 50 0.36 -9.42 7.59
C ILE A 50 -0.81 -8.88 6.75
N PHE A 51 -1.84 -9.69 6.55
CA PHE A 51 -3.05 -9.26 5.88
C PHE A 51 -4.02 -8.61 6.87
N ILE A 52 -4.40 -7.36 6.61
CA ILE A 52 -5.47 -6.70 7.35
C ILE A 52 -6.76 -6.88 6.57
N ILE A 53 -7.66 -7.72 7.08
CA ILE A 53 -8.95 -8.05 6.45
C ILE A 53 -10.11 -7.77 7.41
N ARG A 54 -11.35 -7.92 6.94
CA ARG A 54 -12.54 -7.96 7.81
C ARG A 54 -12.96 -9.40 8.05
N ARG A 55 -13.47 -9.71 9.24
CA ARG A 55 -14.01 -11.04 9.56
C ARG A 55 -15.03 -11.53 8.54
N ALA A 56 -15.87 -10.62 8.05
CA ALA A 56 -16.92 -10.94 7.09
C ALA A 56 -16.42 -11.47 5.74
N ILE A 57 -15.16 -11.23 5.39
CA ILE A 57 -14.57 -11.70 4.13
C ILE A 57 -13.48 -12.76 4.33
N GLU A 58 -13.23 -13.21 5.56
CA GLU A 58 -12.11 -14.11 5.87
C GLU A 58 -12.14 -15.41 5.06
N GLU A 59 -13.29 -16.09 5.03
CA GLU A 59 -13.43 -17.35 4.32
C GLU A 59 -13.17 -17.19 2.81
N ASP A 60 -13.80 -16.18 2.20
CA ASP A 60 -13.62 -15.91 0.77
C ASP A 60 -12.18 -15.44 0.48
N PHE A 61 -11.58 -14.62 1.37
CA PHE A 61 -10.19 -14.18 1.21
C PHE A 61 -9.22 -15.36 1.26
N ARG A 62 -9.37 -16.25 2.23
CA ARG A 62 -8.54 -17.46 2.33
C ARG A 62 -8.68 -18.36 1.11
N ASN A 63 -9.90 -18.60 0.65
CA ASN A 63 -10.16 -19.49 -0.49
C ASN A 63 -9.62 -18.93 -1.82
N ILE A 64 -9.65 -17.62 -2.01
CA ILE A 64 -9.29 -16.98 -3.30
C ILE A 64 -7.82 -16.55 -3.31
N ILE A 65 -7.29 -16.11 -2.18
CA ILE A 65 -5.97 -15.49 -2.07
C ILE A 65 -5.12 -16.22 -1.02
N GLY A 66 -5.61 -16.27 0.22
CA GLY A 66 -4.82 -16.60 1.40
C GLY A 66 -4.17 -17.97 1.33
N ASN A 67 -4.95 -19.03 1.05
CA ASN A 67 -4.43 -20.41 1.05
C ASN A 67 -3.30 -20.60 0.04
N ARG A 68 -3.40 -19.96 -1.14
CA ARG A 68 -2.35 -20.01 -2.17
C ARG A 68 -1.09 -19.32 -1.68
N ILE A 69 -1.22 -18.09 -1.19
CA ILE A 69 -0.07 -17.31 -0.67
C ILE A 69 0.54 -17.99 0.55
N GLU A 70 -0.26 -18.54 1.48
CA GLU A 70 0.26 -19.29 2.63
C GLU A 70 1.14 -20.47 2.19
N SER A 71 0.69 -21.24 1.19
CA SER A 71 1.46 -22.38 0.67
C SER A 71 2.82 -21.96 0.09
N GLU A 72 2.84 -20.89 -0.71
CA GLU A 72 4.09 -20.35 -1.28
C GLU A 72 5.01 -19.78 -0.18
N CYS A 73 4.45 -19.01 0.74
CA CYS A 73 5.18 -18.44 1.86
C CYS A 73 5.79 -19.52 2.77
N GLU A 74 5.04 -20.58 3.08
CA GLU A 74 5.53 -21.71 3.90
C GLU A 74 6.73 -22.38 3.25
N ALA A 75 6.67 -22.64 1.93
CA ALA A 75 7.78 -23.21 1.17
C ALA A 75 9.03 -22.32 1.17
N LEU A 76 8.87 -21.00 1.30
CA LEU A 76 9.94 -20.02 1.32
C LEU A 76 10.39 -19.61 2.74
N GLY A 77 9.77 -20.17 3.79
CA GLY A 77 10.06 -19.84 5.19
C GLY A 77 9.55 -18.46 5.62
N VAL A 78 8.56 -17.91 4.92
CA VAL A 78 7.93 -16.60 5.20
C VAL A 78 6.68 -16.80 6.04
N LYS A 79 6.53 -16.02 7.11
CA LYS A 79 5.38 -16.11 8.01
C LYS A 79 4.18 -15.32 7.45
N VAL A 80 2.99 -15.92 7.44
CA VAL A 80 1.73 -15.24 7.12
C VAL A 80 0.89 -15.06 8.37
N CYS A 81 0.34 -13.86 8.57
CA CYS A 81 -0.56 -13.52 9.67
C CYS A 81 -1.82 -12.83 9.12
N TYR A 82 -2.94 -13.00 9.83
CA TYR A 82 -4.19 -12.31 9.55
C TYR A 82 -4.60 -11.47 10.74
N ALA A 83 -4.81 -10.19 10.51
CA ALA A 83 -5.35 -9.26 11.47
C ALA A 83 -6.70 -8.74 10.99
N PHE A 84 -7.58 -8.41 11.92
CA PHE A 84 -8.97 -8.13 11.59
C PHE A 84 -9.32 -6.70 11.96
N GLN A 85 -9.58 -5.89 10.93
CA GLN A 85 -10.15 -4.57 11.12
C GLN A 85 -11.60 -4.74 11.58
N SER A 86 -11.84 -4.42 12.86
CA SER A 86 -13.17 -4.60 13.48
C SER A 86 -14.14 -3.51 13.04
N LEU A 87 -15.42 -3.90 12.96
CA LEU A 87 -16.60 -3.03 12.93
C LEU A 87 -17.39 -3.15 14.25
N GLU A 88 -16.83 -3.83 15.24
CA GLU A 88 -17.37 -3.84 16.59
C GLU A 88 -17.10 -2.48 17.25
N ASP A 89 -17.98 -2.03 18.10
CA ASP A 89 -17.88 -0.75 18.81
C ASP A 89 -17.89 0.52 17.91
N ILE A 90 -18.42 0.41 16.68
CA ILE A 90 -18.68 1.59 15.87
C ILE A 90 -20.04 2.24 16.22
N PRO A 91 -20.20 3.57 16.09
CA PRO A 91 -21.44 4.27 16.35
C PRO A 91 -22.61 3.71 15.53
N LYS A 92 -23.81 3.74 16.12
CA LYS A 92 -25.01 3.29 15.42
C LYS A 92 -25.24 4.11 14.15
N GLY A 93 -25.31 3.42 13.01
CA GLY A 93 -25.49 4.03 11.69
C GLY A 93 -24.20 4.15 10.90
N ARG A 94 -23.04 3.98 11.52
CA ARG A 94 -21.77 3.86 10.79
C ARG A 94 -21.68 2.48 10.13
N THR A 95 -21.24 2.42 8.88
CA THR A 95 -21.11 1.18 8.09
C THR A 95 -19.67 0.93 7.62
N LYS A 96 -18.78 1.89 7.87
CA LYS A 96 -17.36 1.83 7.42
C LYS A 96 -16.43 1.77 8.62
N PRO A 97 -15.26 1.09 8.49
CA PRO A 97 -14.21 1.19 9.49
C PRO A 97 -13.63 2.62 9.56
N TRP A 98 -12.75 2.85 10.55
CA TRP A 98 -12.24 4.19 10.84
C TRP A 98 -11.12 4.67 9.91
N GLY A 99 -10.81 3.95 8.83
CA GLY A 99 -9.82 4.37 7.84
C GLY A 99 -8.51 3.58 7.92
N THR A 100 -7.51 4.02 7.13
CA THR A 100 -6.26 3.29 6.92
C THR A 100 -5.35 3.28 8.15
N GLY A 101 -5.36 4.31 8.98
CA GLY A 101 -4.62 4.32 10.25
C GLY A 101 -5.14 3.26 11.22
N GLN A 102 -6.45 3.14 11.39
CA GLN A 102 -7.05 2.10 12.21
C GLN A 102 -6.87 0.70 11.59
N ALA A 103 -6.80 0.59 10.27
CA ALA A 103 -6.48 -0.68 9.61
C ALA A 103 -5.09 -1.18 10.04
N VAL A 104 -4.06 -0.32 10.02
CA VAL A 104 -2.71 -0.68 10.47
C VAL A 104 -2.70 -1.08 11.95
N LEU A 105 -3.44 -0.37 12.81
CA LEU A 105 -3.56 -0.71 14.24
C LEU A 105 -4.16 -2.10 14.48
N ALA A 106 -5.02 -2.59 13.58
CA ALA A 106 -5.53 -3.95 13.69
C ALA A 106 -4.43 -5.03 13.66
N GLY A 107 -3.29 -4.70 13.03
CA GLY A 107 -2.11 -5.58 12.96
C GLY A 107 -1.14 -5.48 14.13
N LYS A 108 -1.38 -4.60 15.12
CA LYS A 108 -0.40 -4.24 16.16
C LYS A 108 0.22 -5.41 16.91
N GLU A 109 -0.54 -6.47 17.17
CA GLU A 109 -0.05 -7.65 17.89
C GLU A 109 0.96 -8.49 17.09
N PHE A 110 0.98 -8.33 15.76
CA PHE A 110 1.88 -9.04 14.86
C PHE A 110 3.10 -8.20 14.45
N ILE A 111 3.11 -6.88 14.72
CA ILE A 111 4.14 -5.94 14.28
C ILE A 111 5.11 -5.71 15.43
N ASN A 112 6.28 -6.38 15.38
CA ASN A 112 7.33 -6.28 16.39
C ASN A 112 8.70 -5.93 15.78
N GLU A 113 8.76 -5.76 14.45
CA GLU A 113 9.94 -5.42 13.67
C GLU A 113 9.61 -4.26 12.70
N PRO A 114 10.62 -3.64 12.06
CA PRO A 114 10.39 -2.65 11.02
C PRO A 114 9.45 -3.20 9.94
N PHE A 115 8.54 -2.37 9.47
CA PHE A 115 7.48 -2.81 8.59
C PHE A 115 7.14 -1.82 7.49
N ALA A 116 6.70 -2.35 6.35
CA ALA A 116 6.09 -1.56 5.29
C ALA A 116 4.57 -1.73 5.30
N VAL A 117 3.85 -0.72 4.82
CA VAL A 117 2.39 -0.73 4.62
C VAL A 117 2.07 -0.47 3.17
N ILE A 118 1.15 -1.25 2.59
CA ILE A 118 0.65 -1.07 1.21
C ILE A 118 -0.86 -1.31 1.13
N ASN A 119 -1.46 -0.88 0.02
CA ASN A 119 -2.81 -1.28 -0.37
C ASN A 119 -2.78 -2.64 -1.09
N ALA A 120 -3.80 -3.44 -0.92
CA ALA A 120 -3.90 -4.77 -1.52
C ALA A 120 -4.24 -4.76 -3.03
N ASP A 121 -4.82 -3.67 -3.52
CA ASP A 121 -5.31 -3.50 -4.89
C ASP A 121 -4.38 -2.68 -5.79
N ASP A 122 -3.18 -2.35 -5.29
CA ASP A 122 -2.16 -1.58 -5.97
C ASP A 122 -0.91 -2.41 -6.29
N TYR A 123 -0.39 -2.29 -7.51
CA TYR A 123 0.90 -2.84 -7.91
C TYR A 123 1.98 -1.75 -7.80
N TYR A 124 3.09 -2.08 -7.14
CA TYR A 124 4.14 -1.12 -6.80
C TYR A 124 5.47 -1.36 -7.56
N GLY A 125 5.72 -2.58 -8.04
CA GLY A 125 6.94 -2.98 -8.72
C GLY A 125 8.08 -3.38 -7.78
N LYS A 126 8.95 -4.27 -8.28
CA LYS A 126 10.05 -4.89 -7.52
C LYS A 126 11.00 -3.87 -6.88
N LYS A 127 11.35 -2.81 -7.62
CA LYS A 127 12.33 -1.82 -7.16
C LYS A 127 11.82 -1.04 -5.94
N ALA A 128 10.52 -0.68 -5.91
CA ALA A 128 9.94 0.00 -4.76
C ALA A 128 10.05 -0.85 -3.49
N PHE A 129 9.76 -2.15 -3.57
CA PHE A 129 9.91 -3.06 -2.43
C PHE A 129 11.34 -3.18 -1.95
N VAL A 130 12.30 -3.36 -2.86
CA VAL A 130 13.74 -3.44 -2.53
C VAL A 130 14.19 -2.16 -1.81
N GLN A 131 13.85 -1.00 -2.35
CA GLN A 131 14.26 0.29 -1.78
C GLN A 131 13.67 0.54 -0.39
N ILE A 132 12.39 0.22 -0.18
CA ILE A 132 11.74 0.34 1.14
C ILE A 132 12.34 -0.66 2.12
N HIS A 133 12.56 -1.91 1.71
CA HIS A 133 13.19 -2.94 2.54
C HIS A 133 14.59 -2.54 2.99
N ASP A 134 15.43 -2.09 2.06
CA ASP A 134 16.81 -1.65 2.35
C ASP A 134 16.81 -0.51 3.38
N PHE A 135 15.93 0.47 3.21
CA PHE A 135 15.77 1.56 4.17
C PHE A 135 15.37 1.04 5.56
N LEU A 136 14.41 0.10 5.63
CA LEU A 136 13.96 -0.47 6.89
C LEU A 136 15.06 -1.26 7.60
N VAL A 137 15.88 -1.99 6.86
CA VAL A 137 17.03 -2.71 7.40
C VAL A 137 18.10 -1.76 7.94
N GLU A 138 18.35 -0.65 7.25
CA GLU A 138 19.37 0.32 7.64
C GLU A 138 18.93 1.22 8.82
N HIS A 139 17.68 1.66 8.82
CA HIS A 139 17.21 2.72 9.71
C HIS A 139 16.13 2.31 10.70
N GLY A 140 15.37 1.26 10.40
CA GLY A 140 14.13 0.91 11.12
C GLY A 140 14.28 0.60 12.61
N SER A 141 15.46 0.26 13.12
CA SER A 141 15.72 0.08 14.54
C SER A 141 16.60 1.16 15.16
N SER A 142 17.31 1.94 14.34
CA SER A 142 18.25 2.97 14.81
C SER A 142 17.66 4.37 14.84
N SER A 143 16.60 4.61 14.07
CA SER A 143 16.00 5.93 13.86
C SER A 143 14.47 5.85 13.82
N PRO A 144 13.79 5.59 14.96
CA PRO A 144 12.36 5.29 14.99
C PRO A 144 11.46 6.44 14.53
N ASP A 145 11.98 7.67 14.54
CA ASP A 145 11.27 8.87 14.08
C ASP A 145 11.55 9.21 12.61
N MET A 146 12.39 8.42 11.94
CA MET A 146 12.69 8.55 10.53
C MET A 146 11.93 7.49 9.72
N LEU A 147 10.83 7.90 9.12
CA LEU A 147 9.98 7.10 8.24
C LEU A 147 10.50 7.18 6.81
N CYS A 148 10.00 6.28 5.94
CA CYS A 148 10.17 6.43 4.51
C CYS A 148 8.86 6.22 3.75
N MET A 149 8.83 6.68 2.51
CA MET A 149 7.77 6.38 1.56
C MET A 149 8.33 6.20 0.15
N ALA A 150 7.70 5.36 -0.65
CA ALA A 150 7.99 5.29 -2.07
C ALA A 150 7.38 6.51 -2.78
N GLY A 151 8.22 7.33 -3.39
CA GLY A 151 7.84 8.46 -4.21
C GLY A 151 7.74 8.04 -5.67
N PHE A 152 6.52 7.80 -6.15
CA PHE A 152 6.28 7.49 -7.55
C PHE A 152 6.27 8.77 -8.38
N ILE A 153 6.71 8.68 -9.62
CA ILE A 153 6.63 9.82 -10.55
C ILE A 153 5.21 9.94 -11.08
N LEU A 154 4.59 11.11 -11.02
CA LEU A 154 3.19 11.35 -11.38
C LEU A 154 2.81 10.73 -12.73
N LYS A 155 3.62 10.91 -13.76
CA LYS A 155 3.37 10.34 -15.11
C LYS A 155 3.23 8.82 -15.13
N ASN A 156 3.83 8.11 -14.18
CA ASN A 156 3.79 6.65 -14.06
C ASN A 156 2.57 6.15 -13.26
N THR A 157 1.67 7.05 -12.85
CA THR A 157 0.51 6.73 -12.00
C THR A 157 -0.83 7.21 -12.59
N LEU A 158 -0.81 7.75 -13.81
CA LEU A 158 -2.00 8.28 -14.48
C LEU A 158 -2.78 7.18 -15.19
N SER A 159 -4.11 7.31 -15.27
CA SER A 159 -4.99 6.49 -16.09
C SER A 159 -5.26 7.16 -17.44
N GLU A 160 -5.37 6.35 -18.50
CA GLU A 160 -5.83 6.80 -19.81
C GLU A 160 -7.37 6.90 -19.89
N ASN A 161 -8.09 6.30 -18.92
CA ASN A 161 -9.54 6.12 -18.97
C ASN A 161 -10.32 7.12 -18.10
N GLY A 162 -9.63 7.98 -17.35
CA GLY A 162 -10.30 8.96 -16.52
C GLY A 162 -9.39 9.73 -15.57
N SER A 163 -10.01 10.52 -14.70
CA SER A 163 -9.29 11.29 -13.71
C SER A 163 -8.86 10.44 -12.52
N VAL A 164 -7.75 10.83 -11.90
CA VAL A 164 -7.24 10.20 -10.68
C VAL A 164 -7.04 11.24 -9.59
N THR A 165 -6.97 10.78 -8.33
CA THR A 165 -6.58 11.60 -7.18
C THR A 165 -5.20 11.14 -6.71
N ARG A 166 -4.26 12.08 -6.46
CA ARG A 166 -2.92 11.76 -5.97
C ARG A 166 -2.49 12.73 -4.88
N GLY A 167 -1.73 12.21 -3.92
CA GLY A 167 -1.00 13.05 -2.96
C GLY A 167 0.29 13.55 -3.60
N ILE A 168 0.29 14.79 -4.12
CA ILE A 168 1.50 15.43 -4.64
C ILE A 168 2.43 15.74 -3.48
N CYS A 169 3.65 15.21 -3.54
CA CYS A 169 4.66 15.35 -2.48
C CYS A 169 5.53 16.56 -2.71
N HIS A 170 5.69 17.39 -1.69
CA HIS A 170 6.68 18.47 -1.65
C HIS A 170 7.92 17.96 -0.91
N VAL A 171 9.06 17.98 -1.58
CA VAL A 171 10.30 17.36 -1.10
C VAL A 171 11.39 18.43 -1.07
N ASN A 172 12.16 18.49 0.03
CA ASN A 172 13.30 19.40 0.13
C ASN A 172 14.55 18.84 -0.59
N ASP A 173 15.61 19.67 -0.70
CA ASP A 173 16.86 19.30 -1.39
C ASP A 173 17.57 18.06 -0.78
N ALA A 174 17.29 17.75 0.48
CA ALA A 174 17.82 16.55 1.15
C ALA A 174 16.95 15.28 0.92
N GLY A 175 15.86 15.40 0.15
CA GLY A 175 14.95 14.30 -0.19
C GLY A 175 13.99 13.95 0.94
N PHE A 176 13.68 14.86 1.85
CA PHE A 176 12.67 14.67 2.88
C PHE A 176 11.36 15.34 2.52
N LEU A 177 10.29 14.66 2.82
CA LEU A 177 8.93 15.15 2.65
C LEU A 177 8.70 16.37 3.56
N THR A 178 8.17 17.44 2.99
CA THR A 178 7.79 18.65 3.73
C THR A 178 6.28 18.81 3.81
N ASP A 179 5.55 18.34 2.78
CA ASP A 179 4.09 18.39 2.71
C ASP A 179 3.56 17.41 1.66
N ILE A 180 2.27 17.04 1.80
CA ILE A 180 1.52 16.29 0.79
C ILE A 180 0.23 17.03 0.48
N THR A 181 0.05 17.42 -0.76
CA THR A 181 -1.19 18.05 -1.23
C THR A 181 -2.08 17.04 -1.96
N GLU A 182 -3.23 16.67 -1.37
CA GLU A 182 -4.20 15.84 -2.07
C GLU A 182 -4.78 16.60 -3.27
N THR A 183 -4.45 16.17 -4.46
CA THR A 183 -4.87 16.79 -5.72
C THR A 183 -5.84 15.87 -6.45
N LYS A 184 -7.06 16.36 -6.66
CA LYS A 184 -8.17 15.63 -7.29
C LYS A 184 -8.25 15.98 -8.78
N ASN A 185 -9.03 15.18 -9.51
CA ASN A 185 -9.35 15.41 -10.94
C ASN A 185 -8.11 15.52 -11.83
N ILE A 186 -7.05 14.80 -11.52
CA ILE A 186 -5.86 14.79 -12.37
C ILE A 186 -6.16 13.97 -13.62
N VAL A 187 -6.07 14.59 -14.78
CA VAL A 187 -6.25 13.97 -16.08
C VAL A 187 -4.98 14.07 -16.91
N LYS A 188 -4.70 13.01 -17.65
CA LYS A 188 -3.65 13.00 -18.66
C LYS A 188 -4.16 13.62 -19.96
N LYS A 189 -3.42 14.57 -20.53
CA LYS A 189 -3.71 15.18 -21.84
C LYS A 189 -2.43 15.17 -22.68
N GLY A 190 -2.26 14.15 -23.52
CA GLY A 190 -0.99 13.91 -24.23
C GLY A 190 0.14 13.62 -23.25
N ASP A 191 1.22 14.38 -23.32
CA ASP A 191 2.40 14.24 -22.45
C ASP A 191 2.33 15.12 -21.20
N ALA A 192 1.17 15.72 -20.89
CA ALA A 192 0.97 16.61 -19.75
C ALA A 192 -0.13 16.08 -18.81
N ALA A 193 -0.10 16.52 -17.56
CA ALA A 193 -1.13 16.26 -16.56
C ALA A 193 -1.76 17.58 -16.09
N TYR A 194 -3.07 17.56 -15.90
CA TYR A 194 -3.82 18.72 -15.40
C TYR A 194 -4.72 18.32 -14.25
N ALA A 195 -4.78 19.16 -13.22
CA ALA A 195 -5.83 19.10 -12.21
C ALA A 195 -6.78 20.26 -12.49
N ASP A 196 -8.01 19.93 -12.93
CA ASP A 196 -8.93 20.86 -13.53
C ASP A 196 -8.24 21.60 -14.71
N ASP A 197 -7.96 22.92 -14.57
CA ASP A 197 -7.24 23.71 -15.60
C ASP A 197 -5.78 23.99 -15.22
N MET A 198 -5.29 23.50 -14.08
CA MET A 198 -3.93 23.75 -13.61
C MET A 198 -2.97 22.68 -14.19
N LEU A 199 -1.95 23.15 -14.91
CA LEU A 199 -0.85 22.27 -15.37
C LEU A 199 -0.04 21.79 -14.18
N LEU A 200 0.17 20.47 -14.10
CA LEU A 200 1.02 19.83 -13.09
C LEU A 200 2.38 19.44 -13.69
N ASP A 201 3.42 19.49 -12.88
CA ASP A 201 4.69 18.88 -13.23
C ASP A 201 4.55 17.35 -13.21
N ILE A 202 4.60 16.72 -14.36
CA ILE A 202 4.48 15.27 -14.54
C ILE A 202 5.63 14.47 -13.89
N ASN A 203 6.71 15.14 -13.51
CA ASN A 203 7.84 14.54 -12.80
C ASN A 203 7.75 14.74 -11.28
N SER A 204 6.69 15.36 -10.78
CA SER A 204 6.47 15.45 -9.32
C SER A 204 6.38 14.06 -8.69
N HIS A 205 6.89 13.96 -7.46
CA HIS A 205 6.68 12.77 -6.64
C HIS A 205 5.23 12.73 -6.14
N VAL A 206 4.65 11.53 -6.15
CA VAL A 206 3.32 11.27 -5.60
C VAL A 206 3.35 10.11 -4.62
N SER A 207 2.54 10.21 -3.58
CA SER A 207 2.28 9.12 -2.65
C SER A 207 1.25 8.17 -3.24
N MET A 208 1.60 6.87 -3.28
CA MET A 208 0.70 5.78 -3.61
C MET A 208 0.45 4.89 -2.39
N ASN A 209 0.59 5.45 -1.19
CA ASN A 209 0.34 4.80 0.09
C ASN A 209 1.27 3.60 0.39
N MET A 210 2.51 3.64 -0.10
CA MET A 210 3.58 2.71 0.27
C MET A 210 4.54 3.38 1.23
N TRP A 211 4.52 2.95 2.50
CA TRP A 211 5.22 3.57 3.61
C TRP A 211 6.08 2.55 4.36
N GLY A 212 7.19 3.02 4.94
CA GLY A 212 8.04 2.23 5.83
C GLY A 212 8.18 2.86 7.22
N PHE A 213 8.12 2.04 8.25
CA PHE A 213 8.05 2.43 9.65
C PHE A 213 8.94 1.58 10.55
N ALA A 214 9.43 2.17 11.63
CA ALA A 214 9.90 1.44 12.80
C ALA A 214 8.70 0.86 13.60
N PRO A 215 8.87 -0.23 14.37
CA PRO A 215 7.76 -0.83 15.13
C PRO A 215 7.17 0.13 16.18
N GLU A 216 7.96 1.05 16.73
CA GLU A 216 7.53 2.08 17.68
C GLU A 216 6.45 3.02 17.12
N PHE A 217 6.34 3.13 15.79
CA PHE A 217 5.32 3.94 15.15
C PHE A 217 3.89 3.47 15.50
N ILE A 218 3.69 2.18 15.81
CA ILE A 218 2.40 1.64 16.24
C ILE A 218 1.90 2.36 17.50
N GLY A 219 2.76 2.62 18.49
CA GLY A 219 2.38 3.36 19.69
C GLY A 219 1.98 4.84 19.41
N ARG A 220 2.64 5.47 18.44
CA ARG A 220 2.24 6.83 17.97
C ARG A 220 0.89 6.80 17.27
N LEU A 221 0.68 5.79 16.42
CA LEU A 221 -0.56 5.61 15.69
C LEU A 221 -1.74 5.33 16.63
N GLU A 222 -1.53 4.53 17.67
CA GLU A 222 -2.54 4.24 18.71
C GLU A 222 -2.93 5.50 19.47
N LYS A 223 -1.96 6.24 19.99
CA LYS A 223 -2.21 7.52 20.66
C LYS A 223 -2.89 8.53 19.74
N GLY A 224 -2.47 8.61 18.49
CA GLY A 224 -3.10 9.50 17.49
C GLY A 224 -4.54 9.09 17.18
N PHE A 225 -4.88 7.80 17.27
CA PHE A 225 -6.27 7.33 17.10
C PHE A 225 -7.14 7.72 18.30
N GLU A 226 -6.64 7.65 19.53
CA GLU A 226 -7.33 8.15 20.73
C GLU A 226 -7.62 9.64 20.60
N GLU A 227 -6.60 10.46 20.27
CA GLU A 227 -6.76 11.91 20.06
C GLU A 227 -7.76 12.24 18.93
N PHE A 228 -7.72 11.47 17.84
CA PHE A 228 -8.70 11.61 16.75
C PHE A 228 -10.10 11.35 17.25
N PHE A 229 -10.32 10.28 18.03
CA PHE A 229 -11.64 9.90 18.54
C PHE A 229 -12.23 10.97 19.46
N ASP A 230 -11.39 11.60 20.29
CA ASP A 230 -11.79 12.68 21.18
C ASP A 230 -12.13 14.00 20.46
N SER A 231 -11.68 14.16 19.20
CA SER A 231 -11.77 15.41 18.44
C SER A 231 -12.75 15.39 17.26
N ILE A 232 -13.37 14.25 16.95
CA ILE A 232 -14.27 14.16 15.79
C ILE A 232 -15.64 14.75 16.08
N ASP A 233 -16.15 15.57 15.14
CA ASP A 233 -17.50 16.15 15.21
C ASP A 233 -18.56 15.22 14.59
N ASP A 234 -18.20 14.42 13.58
CA ASP A 234 -19.09 13.50 12.88
C ASP A 234 -18.56 12.06 12.93
N GLU A 235 -19.07 11.31 13.91
CA GLU A 235 -18.71 9.90 14.09
C GLU A 235 -19.15 8.98 12.94
N LEU A 236 -20.05 9.40 12.05
CA LEU A 236 -20.57 8.56 10.97
C LEU A 236 -19.66 8.56 9.74
N THR A 237 -18.96 9.66 9.48
CA THR A 237 -18.17 9.85 8.26
C THR A 237 -16.69 10.08 8.48
N ALA A 238 -16.26 10.50 9.68
CA ALA A 238 -14.84 10.77 9.97
C ALA A 238 -13.97 9.53 9.72
N GLU A 239 -12.77 9.75 9.17
CA GLU A 239 -11.81 8.69 8.87
C GLU A 239 -10.42 9.05 9.41
N TYR A 240 -9.82 8.14 10.18
CA TYR A 240 -8.44 8.21 10.63
C TYR A 240 -7.52 7.68 9.54
N LEU A 241 -7.10 8.58 8.66
CA LEU A 241 -6.30 8.25 7.49
C LEU A 241 -4.81 8.35 7.80
N LEU A 242 -4.05 7.29 7.50
CA LEU A 242 -2.61 7.21 7.73
C LEU A 242 -1.82 8.40 7.13
N PRO A 243 -2.05 8.82 5.88
CA PRO A 243 -1.33 9.98 5.32
C PRO A 243 -1.65 11.30 6.05
N ILE A 244 -2.89 11.48 6.51
CA ILE A 244 -3.29 12.69 7.27
C ILE A 244 -2.60 12.70 8.63
N PHE A 245 -2.55 11.57 9.31
CA PHE A 245 -1.84 11.45 10.58
C PHE A 245 -0.34 11.72 10.43
N ILE A 246 0.31 11.16 9.39
CA ILE A 246 1.71 11.45 9.07
C ILE A 246 1.91 12.95 8.80
N GLY A 247 1.02 13.61 8.05
CA GLY A 247 1.06 15.05 7.80
C GLY A 247 0.98 15.89 9.08
N LYS A 248 0.13 15.47 10.05
CA LYS A 248 0.08 16.08 11.39
C LYS A 248 1.44 15.99 12.10
N LEU A 249 2.03 14.79 12.16
CA LEU A 249 3.32 14.57 12.81
C LEU A 249 4.48 15.32 12.13
N LEU A 250 4.45 15.47 10.80
CA LEU A 250 5.40 16.31 10.04
C LEU A 250 5.27 17.77 10.44
N THR A 251 4.05 18.31 10.53
CA THR A 251 3.78 19.70 10.95
C THR A 251 4.28 19.94 12.37
N GLU A 252 4.11 18.97 13.27
CA GLU A 252 4.61 18.99 14.64
C GLU A 252 6.14 18.81 14.73
N LYS A 253 6.80 18.49 13.61
CA LYS A 253 8.25 18.18 13.55
C LYS A 253 8.67 17.03 14.47
N SER A 254 7.74 16.12 14.76
CA SER A 254 7.97 14.95 15.61
C SER A 254 8.52 13.74 14.86
N ILE A 255 8.47 13.79 13.51
CA ILE A 255 9.02 12.79 12.60
C ILE A 255 9.69 13.47 11.40
N SER A 256 10.48 12.68 10.68
CA SER A 256 10.94 12.97 9.32
C SER A 256 10.55 11.83 8.38
N VAL A 257 10.27 12.14 7.11
CA VAL A 257 9.93 11.13 6.10
C VAL A 257 10.86 11.25 4.92
N LYS A 258 11.68 10.22 4.69
CA LYS A 258 12.51 10.12 3.50
C LYS A 258 11.65 9.71 2.31
N VAL A 259 11.63 10.52 1.26
CA VAL A 259 11.00 10.15 -0.02
C VAL A 259 12.04 9.40 -0.84
N ILE A 260 11.73 8.14 -1.16
CA ILE A 260 12.58 7.25 -1.94
C ILE A 260 11.98 7.17 -3.34
N GLU A 261 12.61 7.83 -4.31
CA GLU A 261 12.13 7.84 -5.69
C GLU A 261 12.18 6.45 -6.29
N THR A 262 11.08 6.01 -6.85
CA THR A 262 11.02 4.82 -7.70
C THR A 262 10.63 5.19 -9.14
N THR A 263 11.26 4.51 -10.10
CA THR A 263 10.91 4.60 -11.52
C THR A 263 9.91 3.54 -11.95
N ASP A 264 9.46 2.69 -11.03
CA ASP A 264 8.48 1.67 -11.31
C ASP A 264 7.16 2.28 -11.77
N LYS A 265 6.47 1.56 -12.62
CA LYS A 265 5.08 1.89 -12.94
C LYS A 265 4.19 1.41 -11.82
N TRP A 266 3.27 2.27 -11.42
CA TRP A 266 2.20 1.89 -10.53
C TRP A 266 0.97 1.50 -11.37
N PHE A 267 0.29 0.43 -10.95
CA PHE A 267 -0.99 0.02 -11.51
C PHE A 267 -2.00 -0.17 -10.38
N GLY A 268 -3.20 0.35 -10.59
CA GLY A 268 -4.35 0.09 -9.73
C GLY A 268 -5.60 0.05 -10.58
N ILE A 269 -6.52 -0.86 -10.29
CA ILE A 269 -7.77 -0.97 -11.04
C ILE A 269 -8.72 0.11 -10.51
N THR A 270 -8.63 1.31 -11.09
CA THR A 270 -9.54 2.43 -10.78
C THR A 270 -10.82 2.33 -11.60
N TYR A 271 -10.70 1.99 -12.87
CA TYR A 271 -11.80 1.82 -13.82
C TYR A 271 -11.78 0.39 -14.38
N LYS A 272 -12.95 -0.15 -14.73
CA LYS A 272 -13.02 -1.49 -15.39
C LYS A 272 -12.29 -1.49 -16.74
N GLU A 273 -12.25 -0.36 -17.38
CA GLU A 273 -11.59 -0.12 -18.66
C GLU A 273 -10.06 -0.18 -18.54
N ASP A 274 -9.49 -0.07 -17.33
CA ASP A 274 -8.04 -0.23 -17.08
C ASP A 274 -7.60 -1.70 -17.15
N VAL A 275 -8.50 -2.66 -16.86
CA VAL A 275 -8.17 -4.09 -16.74
C VAL A 275 -7.48 -4.67 -17.98
N PRO A 276 -7.95 -4.44 -19.23
CA PRO A 276 -7.27 -4.97 -20.42
C PRO A 276 -5.84 -4.47 -20.59
N SER A 277 -5.58 -3.19 -20.29
CA SER A 277 -4.25 -2.60 -20.39
C SER A 277 -3.31 -3.14 -19.29
N ILE A 278 -3.82 -3.30 -18.08
CA ILE A 278 -3.07 -3.89 -16.96
C ILE A 278 -2.70 -5.35 -17.27
N LYS A 279 -3.64 -6.17 -17.74
CA LYS A 279 -3.37 -7.55 -18.17
C LYS A 279 -2.30 -7.62 -19.28
N ALA A 280 -2.34 -6.69 -20.24
CA ALA A 280 -1.32 -6.61 -21.29
C ALA A 280 0.06 -6.25 -20.75
N GLU A 281 0.15 -5.38 -19.75
CA GLU A 281 1.43 -5.03 -19.11
C GLU A 281 1.99 -6.23 -18.32
N PHE A 282 1.19 -6.93 -17.50
CA PHE A 282 1.66 -8.12 -16.77
C PHE A 282 2.10 -9.23 -17.72
N ARG A 283 1.39 -9.43 -18.85
CA ARG A 283 1.82 -10.37 -19.88
C ARG A 283 3.20 -9.99 -20.45
N LYS A 284 3.44 -8.72 -20.76
CA LYS A 284 4.76 -8.25 -21.23
C LYS A 284 5.84 -8.47 -20.18
N LEU A 285 5.54 -8.23 -18.89
CA LEU A 285 6.49 -8.47 -17.80
C LEU A 285 6.86 -9.96 -17.69
N ALA A 286 5.90 -10.87 -17.89
CA ALA A 286 6.17 -12.30 -17.96
C ALA A 286 6.97 -12.67 -19.23
N GLU A 287 6.54 -12.22 -20.41
CA GLU A 287 7.21 -12.50 -21.69
C GLU A 287 8.66 -12.01 -21.74
N CYS A 288 8.98 -10.89 -21.07
CA CYS A 288 10.38 -10.40 -21.01
C CYS A 288 11.19 -11.02 -19.86
N GLY A 289 10.62 -11.95 -19.09
CA GLY A 289 11.30 -12.63 -17.99
C GLY A 289 11.51 -11.76 -16.75
N TYR A 290 10.73 -10.66 -16.60
CA TYR A 290 10.74 -9.85 -15.38
C TYR A 290 10.07 -10.60 -14.22
N TYR A 291 9.04 -11.42 -14.51
CA TYR A 291 8.47 -12.44 -13.65
C TYR A 291 8.60 -13.80 -14.31
N SER A 292 8.75 -14.86 -13.51
CA SER A 292 8.70 -16.23 -14.03
C SER A 292 7.28 -16.62 -14.45
N GLU A 293 7.16 -17.65 -15.28
CA GLU A 293 5.88 -18.17 -15.75
C GLU A 293 4.98 -18.58 -14.57
N LYS A 294 5.57 -19.24 -13.56
CA LYS A 294 4.98 -19.42 -12.24
C LYS A 294 5.59 -18.39 -11.30
N LEU A 295 4.79 -17.47 -10.81
CA LEU A 295 5.23 -16.25 -10.17
C LEU A 295 6.29 -16.44 -9.07
N PHE A 296 6.20 -17.49 -8.25
CA PHE A 296 7.09 -17.71 -7.11
C PHE A 296 8.30 -18.60 -7.38
N ASP A 297 8.41 -19.21 -8.59
CA ASP A 297 9.49 -20.16 -8.92
C ASP A 297 10.90 -19.49 -9.02
N ASP A 298 10.98 -18.18 -9.20
CA ASP A 298 12.23 -17.43 -9.28
C ASP A 298 12.77 -17.00 -7.90
N ILE A 299 11.95 -17.10 -6.84
CA ILE A 299 12.37 -16.76 -5.48
C ILE A 299 13.22 -17.88 -4.90
N LYS A 300 14.47 -17.57 -4.55
CA LYS A 300 15.37 -18.53 -3.91
C LYS A 300 15.06 -18.66 -2.43
N VAL A 301 14.90 -19.90 -1.95
CA VAL A 301 14.82 -20.19 -0.53
C VAL A 301 16.06 -19.62 0.17
N ARG A 302 15.85 -18.78 1.18
CA ARG A 302 16.95 -18.27 2.01
C ARG A 302 17.37 -19.36 2.99
N VAL A 303 18.53 -19.97 2.73
CA VAL A 303 19.17 -20.99 3.59
C VAL A 303 19.87 -20.31 4.77
#